data_85a90725be9d039f452791243ad0f01c
#
_entry.id   85a90725be9d039f452791243ad0f01c
#
_cell.length_a   1.000
_cell.length_b   1.000
_cell.length_c   1.000
_cell.angle_alpha   90.00
_cell.angle_beta   90.00
_cell.angle_gamma   90.00
#
_symmetry.space_group_name_H-M   'P 1'
#
loop_
_entity.id
_entity.type
_entity.pdbx_description
1 polymer ?
#
loop_
_entity_poly.entity_id
_entity_poly.type
_entity_poly.pdbx_seq_one_letter_code
_entity_poly.pdbx_strand_id
1 'polypeptide(L)'
;GKVVDKKAEYIDVRKYPKTVKVVEEMARFYNDSPTLRRILASADTPFEAREVLGCMMCDAFMEVTGAEIGIVNPGGVRIESHPQGDITVRDVLEMDPFDNHAVVLELTGNEIVHMMLTYCHNTLHSFPYVGGITCEITLEEDFPEKIKCIKLLTLDGKKLNMKKKYKVVTNNYIPATSEIPEGSDHILNLETSDIIMQFLEKKKVVSYQGVSRQKIRPLE
;
A
#
# COMPACT_ATOMS: atom_id res chain seq x y z
N GLY A 1 -6.88 -12.95 -34.64
CA GLY A 1 -7.23 -11.96 -35.66
C GLY A 1 -6.10 -10.96 -35.86
N LYS A 2 -5.95 -10.43 -37.07
CA LYS A 2 -4.94 -9.42 -37.41
C LYS A 2 -5.60 -8.04 -37.31
N VAL A 3 -5.01 -7.13 -36.54
CA VAL A 3 -5.49 -5.74 -36.48
C VAL A 3 -5.19 -5.08 -37.83
N VAL A 4 -6.24 -4.62 -38.51
CA VAL A 4 -6.14 -4.04 -39.87
C VAL A 4 -6.06 -2.52 -39.85
N ASP A 5 -6.58 -1.87 -38.79
CA ASP A 5 -6.54 -0.42 -38.58
C ASP A 5 -6.66 -0.06 -37.11
N LYS A 6 -6.08 1.07 -36.67
CA LYS A 6 -6.22 1.67 -35.35
C LYS A 6 -6.40 3.17 -35.48
N LYS A 7 -7.44 3.70 -34.85
CA LYS A 7 -7.66 5.14 -34.73
C LYS A 7 -7.66 5.53 -33.26
N ALA A 8 -6.92 6.57 -32.92
CA ALA A 8 -6.96 7.20 -31.61
C ALA A 8 -7.43 8.65 -31.77
N GLU A 9 -8.30 9.10 -30.89
CA GLU A 9 -8.82 10.47 -30.89
C GLU A 9 -8.71 11.04 -29.46
N TYR A 10 -8.19 12.26 -29.37
CA TYR A 10 -8.18 13.01 -28.13
C TYR A 10 -9.49 13.77 -27.97
N ILE A 11 -10.26 13.44 -26.94
CA ILE A 11 -11.52 14.09 -26.61
C ILE A 11 -11.32 15.03 -25.43
N ASP A 12 -11.42 16.34 -25.67
CA ASP A 12 -11.40 17.34 -24.60
C ASP A 12 -12.77 17.36 -23.90
N VAL A 13 -12.87 16.66 -22.77
CA VAL A 13 -14.11 16.52 -21.99
C VAL A 13 -14.66 17.85 -21.45
N ARG A 14 -13.82 18.91 -21.40
CA ARG A 14 -14.27 20.24 -20.96
C ARG A 14 -15.23 20.91 -21.95
N LYS A 15 -15.26 20.44 -23.20
CA LYS A 15 -16.17 20.93 -24.25
C LYS A 15 -17.56 20.33 -24.17
N TYR A 16 -17.78 19.33 -23.34
CA TYR A 16 -19.07 18.67 -23.18
C TYR A 16 -19.80 19.19 -21.94
N PRO A 17 -21.13 19.30 -22.00
CA PRO A 17 -21.91 19.68 -20.82
C PRO A 17 -21.71 18.63 -19.71
N LYS A 18 -21.62 19.09 -18.47
CA LYS A 18 -21.62 18.17 -17.31
C LYS A 18 -22.93 17.40 -17.34
N THR A 19 -22.82 16.09 -17.47
CA THR A 19 -24.01 15.22 -17.49
C THR A 19 -24.52 15.07 -16.08
N VAL A 20 -25.61 15.75 -15.78
CA VAL A 20 -25.97 16.04 -14.42
C VAL A 20 -26.78 14.90 -13.80
N LYS A 21 -27.83 14.42 -14.49
CA LYS A 21 -28.85 13.60 -13.81
C LYS A 21 -28.40 12.19 -13.43
N VAL A 22 -27.77 11.46 -14.33
CA VAL A 22 -27.31 10.08 -14.06
C VAL A 22 -26.17 10.07 -13.03
N VAL A 23 -25.24 11.03 -13.12
CA VAL A 23 -24.14 11.16 -12.16
C VAL A 23 -24.65 11.51 -10.78
N GLU A 24 -25.65 12.41 -10.68
CA GLU A 24 -26.30 12.76 -9.42
C GLU A 24 -27.06 11.59 -8.81
N GLU A 25 -27.78 10.82 -9.61
CA GLU A 25 -28.49 9.62 -9.15
C GLU A 25 -27.51 8.54 -8.66
N MET A 26 -26.43 8.29 -9.40
CA MET A 26 -25.38 7.37 -8.97
C MET A 26 -24.69 7.86 -7.70
N ALA A 27 -24.35 9.14 -7.62
CA ALA A 27 -23.76 9.71 -6.41
C ALA A 27 -24.67 9.57 -5.18
N ARG A 28 -25.99 9.77 -5.35
CA ARG A 28 -26.96 9.53 -4.29
C ARG A 28 -27.01 8.06 -3.89
N PHE A 29 -27.07 7.13 -4.85
CA PHE A 29 -27.08 5.70 -4.58
C PHE A 29 -25.84 5.27 -3.76
N TYR A 30 -24.64 5.70 -4.17
CA TYR A 30 -23.40 5.44 -3.42
C TYR A 30 -23.41 6.15 -2.05
N ASN A 31 -23.83 7.40 -1.99
CA ASN A 31 -23.87 8.16 -0.74
C ASN A 31 -24.88 7.60 0.26
N ASP A 32 -25.96 6.99 -0.18
CA ASP A 32 -27.03 6.48 0.68
C ASP A 32 -26.90 4.98 0.99
N SER A 33 -25.89 4.29 0.46
CA SER A 33 -25.66 2.87 0.75
C SER A 33 -25.37 2.62 2.23
N PRO A 34 -26.21 1.90 2.97
CA PRO A 34 -25.96 1.57 4.38
C PRO A 34 -24.66 0.76 4.56
N THR A 35 -24.33 -0.09 3.60
CA THR A 35 -23.09 -0.89 3.62
C THR A 35 -21.87 0.00 3.58
N LEU A 36 -21.82 0.98 2.66
CA LEU A 36 -20.69 1.89 2.53
C LEU A 36 -20.54 2.85 3.72
N ARG A 37 -21.65 3.17 4.39
CA ARG A 37 -21.68 4.04 5.58
C ARG A 37 -21.37 3.30 6.88
N ARG A 38 -21.27 1.98 6.85
CA ARG A 38 -20.96 1.19 8.04
C ARG A 38 -19.63 1.60 8.62
N ILE A 39 -19.62 2.06 9.87
CA ILE A 39 -18.42 2.45 10.62
C ILE A 39 -17.69 1.18 11.04
N LEU A 40 -16.40 1.14 10.79
CA LEU A 40 -15.48 0.04 11.13
C LEU A 40 -14.70 0.37 12.41
N ALA A 41 -14.18 1.59 12.47
CA ALA A 41 -13.34 2.10 13.55
C ALA A 41 -13.42 3.62 13.62
N SER A 42 -12.71 4.21 14.57
CA SER A 42 -12.46 5.65 14.66
C SER A 42 -10.97 5.94 14.61
N ALA A 43 -10.57 6.94 13.83
CA ALA A 43 -9.24 7.52 13.86
C ALA A 43 -9.14 8.50 15.04
N ASP A 44 -8.31 8.19 16.03
CA ASP A 44 -8.07 9.05 17.20
C ASP A 44 -7.34 10.35 16.84
N THR A 45 -6.54 10.29 15.80
CA THR A 45 -5.82 11.42 15.19
C THR A 45 -5.92 11.35 13.66
N PRO A 46 -5.81 12.48 12.93
CA PRO A 46 -5.84 12.43 11.48
C PRO A 46 -4.64 11.65 10.92
N PHE A 47 -4.86 10.95 9.80
CA PHE A 47 -3.80 10.43 8.95
C PHE A 47 -3.38 11.55 8.00
N GLU A 48 -2.28 12.23 8.30
CA GLU A 48 -1.87 13.45 7.60
C GLU A 48 -1.17 13.20 6.25
N ALA A 49 -0.75 11.96 6.00
CA ALA A 49 -0.03 11.59 4.79
C ALA A 49 -0.34 10.15 4.36
N ARG A 50 -0.20 9.89 3.07
CA ARG A 50 -0.33 8.57 2.46
C ARG A 50 0.59 7.52 3.09
N GLU A 51 1.81 7.90 3.49
CA GLU A 51 2.74 7.01 4.21
C GLU A 51 2.13 6.45 5.49
N VAL A 52 1.44 7.29 6.24
CA VAL A 52 0.82 6.91 7.52
C VAL A 52 -0.30 5.89 7.31
N LEU A 53 -1.11 6.09 6.26
CA LEU A 53 -2.13 5.12 5.83
C LEU A 53 -1.49 3.80 5.38
N GLY A 54 -0.41 3.88 4.61
CA GLY A 54 0.36 2.71 4.19
C GLY A 54 0.96 1.93 5.37
N CYS A 55 1.44 2.62 6.41
CA CYS A 55 1.89 1.98 7.64
C CYS A 55 0.74 1.24 8.35
N MET A 56 -0.45 1.83 8.40
CA MET A 56 -1.65 1.16 8.94
C MET A 56 -2.02 -0.09 8.13
N MET A 57 -1.99 0.00 6.79
CA MET A 57 -2.26 -1.15 5.94
C MET A 57 -1.25 -2.28 6.17
N CYS A 58 0.05 -1.96 6.31
CA CYS A 58 1.07 -2.95 6.66
C CYS A 58 0.75 -3.63 7.99
N ASP A 59 0.37 -2.88 9.02
CA ASP A 59 0.00 -3.44 10.33
C ASP A 59 -1.26 -4.31 10.24
N ALA A 60 -2.26 -3.89 9.46
CA ALA A 60 -3.45 -4.69 9.21
C ALA A 60 -3.10 -6.03 8.56
N PHE A 61 -2.27 -6.01 7.52
CA PHE A 61 -1.83 -7.22 6.83
C PHE A 61 -1.07 -8.16 7.78
N MET A 62 -0.15 -7.62 8.57
CA MET A 62 0.62 -8.39 9.55
C MET A 62 -0.28 -9.03 10.61
N GLU A 63 -1.20 -8.26 11.19
CA GLU A 63 -2.04 -8.76 12.28
C GLU A 63 -2.99 -9.86 11.83
N VAL A 64 -3.60 -9.72 10.64
CA VAL A 64 -4.56 -10.70 10.13
C VAL A 64 -3.87 -11.97 9.64
N THR A 65 -2.68 -11.86 9.04
CA THR A 65 -1.95 -13.01 8.47
C THR A 65 -0.94 -13.65 9.43
N GLY A 66 -0.64 -12.99 10.54
CA GLY A 66 0.42 -13.40 11.48
C GLY A 66 1.82 -13.29 10.86
N ALA A 67 2.04 -12.36 9.93
CA ALA A 67 3.34 -12.08 9.35
C ALA A 67 4.19 -11.20 10.28
N GLU A 68 5.53 -11.31 10.17
CA GLU A 68 6.48 -10.51 10.96
C GLU A 68 6.75 -9.14 10.30
N ILE A 69 6.58 -9.05 8.97
CA ILE A 69 6.87 -7.85 8.17
C ILE A 69 5.72 -7.65 7.18
N GLY A 70 5.23 -6.43 7.09
CA GLY A 70 4.26 -5.99 6.08
C GLY A 70 4.91 -5.06 5.06
N ILE A 71 4.57 -5.20 3.77
CA ILE A 71 5.07 -4.34 2.70
C ILE A 71 3.92 -3.97 1.77
N VAL A 72 3.69 -2.67 1.58
CA VAL A 72 2.60 -2.15 0.73
C VAL A 72 3.16 -1.14 -0.26
N ASN A 73 2.80 -1.27 -1.53
CA ASN A 73 3.22 -0.33 -2.56
C ASN A 73 2.47 1.01 -2.43
N PRO A 74 3.14 2.16 -2.60
CA PRO A 74 2.49 3.48 -2.50
C PRO A 74 1.30 3.66 -3.45
N GLY A 75 1.38 3.09 -4.65
CA GLY A 75 0.26 3.11 -5.60
C GLY A 75 -0.97 2.32 -5.14
N GLY A 76 -0.83 1.42 -4.17
CA GLY A 76 -1.93 0.69 -3.52
C GLY A 76 -2.72 1.54 -2.53
N VAL A 77 -2.18 2.67 -2.09
CA VAL A 77 -2.87 3.62 -1.19
C VAL A 77 -3.40 4.78 -2.02
N ARG A 78 -4.71 4.87 -2.25
CA ARG A 78 -5.31 5.79 -3.23
C ARG A 78 -5.83 7.11 -2.67
N ILE A 79 -5.86 7.27 -1.35
CA ILE A 79 -6.17 8.52 -0.69
C ILE A 79 -4.91 9.14 -0.07
N GLU A 80 -4.84 10.47 -0.02
CA GLU A 80 -3.65 11.18 0.49
C GLU A 80 -3.65 11.30 2.01
N SER A 81 -4.84 11.36 2.62
CA SER A 81 -5.04 11.58 4.05
C SER A 81 -6.42 11.11 4.46
N HIS A 82 -6.64 10.96 5.77
CA HIS A 82 -7.97 10.72 6.35
C HIS A 82 -8.13 11.60 7.61
N PRO A 83 -9.27 12.29 7.79
CA PRO A 83 -9.49 13.13 8.98
C PRO A 83 -9.61 12.28 10.25
N GLN A 84 -9.47 12.92 11.39
CA GLN A 84 -9.90 12.34 12.68
C GLN A 84 -11.39 12.05 12.65
N GLY A 85 -11.83 10.94 13.24
CA GLY A 85 -13.21 10.51 13.31
C GLY A 85 -13.47 9.16 12.69
N ASP A 86 -14.70 8.91 12.28
CA ASP A 86 -15.16 7.61 11.82
C ASP A 86 -14.46 7.18 10.51
N ILE A 87 -14.03 5.91 10.50
CA ILE A 87 -13.54 5.21 9.31
C ILE A 87 -14.61 4.23 8.87
N THR A 88 -15.13 4.42 7.67
CA THR A 88 -16.22 3.62 7.10
C THR A 88 -15.72 2.58 6.10
N VAL A 89 -16.60 1.68 5.68
CA VAL A 89 -16.34 0.75 4.57
C VAL A 89 -15.95 1.53 3.30
N ARG A 90 -16.62 2.67 3.02
CA ARG A 90 -16.28 3.52 1.88
C ARG A 90 -14.84 3.99 1.95
N ASP A 91 -14.38 4.48 3.10
CA ASP A 91 -13.03 5.01 3.25
C ASP A 91 -11.98 3.93 2.96
N VAL A 92 -12.24 2.68 3.36
CA VAL A 92 -11.37 1.55 3.04
C VAL A 92 -11.36 1.25 1.55
N LEU A 93 -12.53 1.21 0.90
CA LEU A 93 -12.62 0.95 -0.54
C LEU A 93 -12.08 2.12 -1.40
N GLU A 94 -12.11 3.35 -0.90
CA GLU A 94 -11.45 4.48 -1.54
C GLU A 94 -9.94 4.46 -1.33
N MET A 95 -9.46 3.93 -0.19
CA MET A 95 -8.04 3.77 0.12
C MET A 95 -7.42 2.64 -0.70
N ASP A 96 -8.08 1.49 -0.77
CA ASP A 96 -7.66 0.28 -1.51
C ASP A 96 -8.78 -0.18 -2.46
N PRO A 97 -8.94 0.47 -3.63
CA PRO A 97 -10.02 0.16 -4.59
C PRO A 97 -9.67 -0.99 -5.53
N PHE A 98 -8.72 -1.83 -5.17
CA PHE A 98 -8.24 -2.91 -5.99
C PHE A 98 -8.75 -4.26 -5.46
N ASP A 99 -8.97 -5.19 -6.37
CA ASP A 99 -9.25 -6.59 -6.02
C ASP A 99 -7.92 -7.36 -5.79
N ASN A 100 -6.99 -6.72 -5.05
CA ASN A 100 -5.73 -7.34 -4.71
C ASN A 100 -5.92 -8.41 -3.63
N HIS A 101 -5.16 -9.50 -3.76
CA HIS A 101 -5.10 -10.54 -2.75
C HIS A 101 -3.81 -10.42 -1.94
N ALA A 102 -3.87 -10.79 -0.68
CA ALA A 102 -2.68 -10.87 0.15
C ALA A 102 -1.79 -12.03 -0.29
N VAL A 103 -0.49 -11.78 -0.29
CA VAL A 103 0.55 -12.76 -0.59
C VAL A 103 1.47 -12.87 0.62
N VAL A 104 1.69 -14.08 1.08
CA VAL A 104 2.65 -14.38 2.14
C VAL A 104 3.91 -14.98 1.52
N LEU A 105 5.05 -14.46 1.93
CA LEU A 105 6.38 -14.84 1.44
C LEU A 105 7.25 -15.27 2.62
N GLU A 106 8.12 -16.26 2.42
CA GLU A 106 9.19 -16.59 3.35
C GLU A 106 10.53 -16.13 2.80
N LEU A 107 10.98 -14.95 3.22
CA LEU A 107 12.17 -14.29 2.68
C LEU A 107 13.22 -14.04 3.77
N THR A 108 14.48 -14.19 3.41
CA THR A 108 15.60 -13.70 4.22
C THR A 108 15.66 -12.17 4.15
N GLY A 109 16.33 -11.54 5.12
CA GLY A 109 16.52 -10.07 5.07
C GLY A 109 17.18 -9.60 3.77
N ASN A 110 18.13 -10.39 3.21
CA ASN A 110 18.74 -10.08 1.91
C ASN A 110 17.73 -10.15 0.76
N GLU A 111 16.87 -11.14 0.74
CA GLU A 111 15.83 -11.29 -0.30
C GLU A 111 14.77 -10.20 -0.19
N ILE A 112 14.43 -9.75 1.03
CA ILE A 112 13.54 -8.58 1.23
C ILE A 112 14.15 -7.32 0.61
N VAL A 113 15.44 -7.05 0.88
CA VAL A 113 16.14 -5.90 0.27
C VAL A 113 16.16 -6.02 -1.24
N HIS A 114 16.45 -7.20 -1.78
CA HIS A 114 16.48 -7.44 -3.23
C HIS A 114 15.11 -7.19 -3.85
N MET A 115 14.04 -7.75 -3.27
CA MET A 115 12.66 -7.52 -3.71
C MET A 115 12.30 -6.02 -3.69
N MET A 116 12.64 -5.30 -2.62
CA MET A 116 12.36 -3.87 -2.53
C MET A 116 13.15 -3.07 -3.57
N LEU A 117 14.42 -3.40 -3.81
CA LEU A 117 15.25 -2.73 -4.82
C LEU A 117 14.70 -2.95 -6.23
N THR A 118 14.40 -4.19 -6.59
CA THR A 118 13.86 -4.52 -7.92
C THR A 118 12.47 -3.92 -8.13
N TYR A 119 11.62 -3.92 -7.10
CA TYR A 119 10.35 -3.20 -7.12
C TYR A 119 10.55 -1.69 -7.41
N CYS A 120 11.40 -1.02 -6.65
CA CYS A 120 11.66 0.42 -6.85
C CYS A 120 12.22 0.71 -8.24
N HIS A 121 13.11 -0.13 -8.75
CA HIS A 121 13.68 0.00 -10.09
C HIS A 121 12.61 -0.12 -11.18
N ASN A 122 11.72 -1.10 -11.04
CA ASN A 122 10.68 -1.39 -12.04
C ASN A 122 9.49 -0.42 -11.99
N THR A 123 9.32 0.33 -10.89
CA THR A 123 8.17 1.22 -10.65
C THR A 123 8.53 2.71 -10.56
N LEU A 124 9.62 3.13 -11.21
CA LEU A 124 10.08 4.53 -11.24
C LEU A 124 10.22 5.14 -9.84
N HIS A 125 10.93 4.42 -8.95
CA HIS A 125 11.35 4.89 -7.62
C HIS A 125 10.22 5.14 -6.62
N SER A 126 9.18 4.35 -6.70
CA SER A 126 8.14 4.28 -5.70
C SER A 126 8.62 3.45 -4.50
N PHE A 127 8.84 4.05 -3.34
CA PHE A 127 9.33 3.35 -2.15
C PHE A 127 8.18 2.69 -1.39
N PRO A 128 8.17 1.34 -1.23
CA PRO A 128 7.06 0.67 -0.56
C PRO A 128 7.04 1.00 0.94
N TYR A 129 5.84 1.15 1.48
CA TYR A 129 5.63 1.30 2.92
C TYR A 129 5.90 -0.01 3.64
N VAL A 130 6.34 0.07 4.89
CA VAL A 130 6.74 -1.11 5.68
C VAL A 130 6.04 -1.16 7.04
N GLY A 131 5.84 -2.38 7.55
CA GLY A 131 5.36 -2.70 8.88
C GLY A 131 6.29 -3.70 9.56
N GLY A 132 6.35 -3.68 10.90
CA GLY A 132 7.23 -4.56 11.69
C GLY A 132 8.72 -4.19 11.66
N ILE A 133 9.12 -3.33 10.71
CA ILE A 133 10.47 -2.82 10.54
C ILE A 133 10.46 -1.33 10.20
N THR A 134 11.64 -0.72 10.20
CA THR A 134 11.90 0.58 9.56
C THR A 134 12.94 0.41 8.47
N CYS A 135 12.99 1.32 7.49
CA CYS A 135 14.00 1.30 6.45
C CYS A 135 14.66 2.66 6.26
N GLU A 136 15.96 2.65 6.01
CA GLU A 136 16.74 3.79 5.53
C GLU A 136 17.10 3.57 4.07
N ILE A 137 16.69 4.47 3.21
CA ILE A 137 16.93 4.44 1.77
C ILE A 137 17.93 5.52 1.45
N THR A 138 19.08 5.15 0.87
CA THR A 138 20.11 6.10 0.43
C THR A 138 20.05 6.18 -1.09
N LEU A 139 19.93 7.40 -1.61
CA LEU A 139 19.90 7.70 -3.04
C LEU A 139 21.32 7.97 -3.57
N GLU A 140 21.55 7.86 -4.88
CA GLU A 140 22.80 8.26 -5.51
C GLU A 140 22.84 9.80 -5.67
N GLU A 141 24.01 10.39 -5.44
CA GLU A 141 24.18 11.85 -5.45
C GLU A 141 23.90 12.46 -6.83
N ASP A 142 24.45 11.86 -7.88
CA ASP A 142 24.29 12.34 -9.27
C ASP A 142 22.97 11.90 -9.92
N PHE A 143 22.26 10.96 -9.31
CA PHE A 143 21.03 10.39 -9.80
C PHE A 143 20.05 10.16 -8.65
N PRO A 144 19.40 11.24 -8.17
CA PRO A 144 18.48 11.15 -7.01
C PRO A 144 17.29 10.21 -7.24
N GLU A 145 17.05 9.81 -8.49
CA GLU A 145 16.09 8.75 -8.84
C GLU A 145 16.64 7.33 -8.64
N LYS A 146 17.96 7.16 -8.38
CA LYS A 146 18.57 5.84 -8.15
C LYS A 146 18.81 5.56 -6.69
N ILE A 147 18.48 4.34 -6.29
CA ILE A 147 18.73 3.85 -4.94
C ILE A 147 20.12 3.23 -4.89
N LYS A 148 20.97 3.75 -4.00
CA LYS A 148 22.27 3.16 -3.71
C LYS A 148 22.16 1.97 -2.77
N CYS A 149 21.36 2.09 -1.71
CA CYS A 149 21.13 0.98 -0.78
C CYS A 149 19.85 1.16 0.04
N ILE A 150 19.33 0.04 0.51
CA ILE A 150 18.27 -0.02 1.52
C ILE A 150 18.82 -0.74 2.74
N LYS A 151 18.68 -0.14 3.92
CA LYS A 151 18.99 -0.74 5.21
C LYS A 151 17.69 -1.05 5.93
N LEU A 152 17.51 -2.29 6.34
CA LEU A 152 16.38 -2.71 7.15
C LEU A 152 16.78 -2.72 8.62
N LEU A 153 15.94 -2.12 9.45
CA LEU A 153 16.12 -2.03 10.89
C LEU A 153 14.87 -2.58 11.59
N THR A 154 15.06 -3.15 12.75
CA THR A 154 13.95 -3.45 13.67
C THR A 154 13.33 -2.15 14.19
N LEU A 155 12.14 -2.20 14.76
CA LEU A 155 11.46 -1.02 15.30
C LEU A 155 12.25 -0.33 16.44
N ASP A 156 13.14 -1.06 17.13
CA ASP A 156 14.09 -0.53 18.15
C ASP A 156 15.41 -0.03 17.53
N GLY A 157 15.50 0.06 16.21
CA GLY A 157 16.61 0.66 15.47
C GLY A 157 17.84 -0.22 15.28
N LYS A 158 17.77 -1.51 15.65
CA LYS A 158 18.88 -2.46 15.40
C LYS A 158 18.83 -2.96 13.98
N LYS A 159 20.00 -3.36 13.44
CA LYS A 159 20.07 -3.99 12.11
C LYS A 159 19.26 -5.27 12.07
N LEU A 160 18.43 -5.41 11.04
CA LEU A 160 17.72 -6.66 10.79
C LEU A 160 18.72 -7.80 10.50
N ASN A 161 18.43 -9.00 10.95
CA ASN A 161 19.27 -10.16 10.61
C ASN A 161 19.04 -10.55 9.15
N MET A 162 20.01 -10.24 8.30
CA MET A 162 19.91 -10.40 6.85
C MET A 162 19.86 -11.87 6.39
N LYS A 163 20.22 -12.82 7.26
CA LYS A 163 20.24 -14.27 6.95
C LYS A 163 19.05 -15.02 7.54
N LYS A 164 18.33 -14.43 8.52
CA LYS A 164 17.11 -15.03 9.07
C LYS A 164 16.00 -14.94 8.05
N LYS A 165 15.18 -15.98 7.93
CA LYS A 165 13.91 -15.95 7.21
C LYS A 165 12.84 -15.27 8.05
N TYR A 166 12.05 -14.46 7.39
CA TYR A 166 10.90 -13.73 7.94
C TYR A 166 9.65 -14.09 7.15
N LYS A 167 8.55 -14.20 7.83
CA LYS A 167 7.23 -14.24 7.20
C LYS A 167 6.84 -12.83 6.81
N VAL A 168 6.80 -12.55 5.51
CA VAL A 168 6.47 -11.25 4.93
C VAL A 168 5.08 -11.31 4.33
N VAL A 169 4.27 -10.28 4.50
CA VAL A 169 2.98 -10.14 3.82
C VAL A 169 2.97 -8.89 2.94
N THR A 170 2.40 -9.03 1.77
CA THR A 170 2.20 -7.96 0.80
C THR A 170 0.94 -8.22 -0.02
N ASN A 171 0.66 -7.37 -1.02
CA ASN A 171 -0.34 -7.65 -2.05
C ASN A 171 0.30 -8.33 -3.27
N ASN A 172 -0.52 -8.91 -4.14
CA ASN A 172 -0.05 -9.61 -5.34
C ASN A 172 0.63 -8.70 -6.38
N TYR A 173 0.53 -7.38 -6.25
CA TYR A 173 1.20 -6.44 -7.16
C TYR A 173 2.71 -6.38 -6.96
N ILE A 174 3.20 -6.42 -5.70
CA ILE A 174 4.65 -6.35 -5.42
C ILE A 174 5.41 -7.55 -6.00
N PRO A 175 5.02 -8.82 -5.75
CA PRO A 175 5.66 -9.96 -6.38
C PRO A 175 5.61 -9.92 -7.91
N ALA A 176 4.53 -9.43 -8.50
CA ALA A 176 4.40 -9.31 -9.96
C ALA A 176 5.30 -8.24 -10.58
N THR A 177 5.82 -7.29 -9.79
CA THR A 177 6.63 -6.16 -10.24
C THR A 177 8.05 -6.15 -9.68
N SER A 178 8.44 -7.19 -8.95
CA SER A 178 9.76 -7.34 -8.34
C SER A 178 10.32 -8.74 -8.58
N GLU A 179 11.58 -8.95 -8.23
CA GLU A 179 12.20 -10.26 -8.24
C GLU A 179 12.11 -10.91 -6.87
N ILE A 180 11.50 -12.08 -6.81
CA ILE A 180 11.40 -12.92 -5.61
C ILE A 180 11.93 -14.33 -5.93
N PRO A 181 12.40 -15.11 -4.92
CA PRO A 181 12.77 -16.50 -5.14
C PRO A 181 11.58 -17.33 -5.63
N GLU A 182 11.81 -18.20 -6.59
CA GLU A 182 10.79 -19.10 -7.15
C GLU A 182 10.14 -19.95 -6.05
N GLY A 183 8.81 -19.99 -6.03
CA GLY A 183 8.05 -20.78 -5.07
C GLY A 183 8.06 -20.23 -3.64
N SER A 184 8.54 -19.00 -3.43
CA SER A 184 8.53 -18.36 -2.11
C SER A 184 7.20 -17.73 -1.76
N ASP A 185 6.31 -17.53 -2.73
CA ASP A 185 5.04 -16.85 -2.60
C ASP A 185 3.87 -17.81 -2.36
N HIS A 186 2.97 -17.41 -1.50
CA HIS A 186 1.70 -18.07 -1.25
C HIS A 186 0.57 -17.03 -1.28
N ILE A 187 -0.23 -17.06 -2.35
CA ILE A 187 -1.37 -16.15 -2.51
C ILE A 187 -2.51 -16.67 -1.62
N LEU A 188 -2.98 -15.81 -0.73
CA LEU A 188 -4.13 -16.11 0.11
C LEU A 188 -5.44 -15.80 -0.66
N ASN A 189 -6.48 -16.60 -0.41
CA ASN A 189 -7.82 -16.25 -0.89
C ASN A 189 -8.48 -15.22 0.06
N LEU A 190 -7.83 -14.06 0.18
CA LEU A 190 -8.22 -12.98 1.08
C LEU A 190 -7.86 -11.65 0.44
N GLU A 191 -8.85 -10.83 0.17
CA GLU A 191 -8.67 -9.51 -0.41
C GLU A 191 -8.03 -8.55 0.59
N THR A 192 -7.19 -7.64 0.08
CA THR A 192 -6.48 -6.68 0.93
C THR A 192 -7.42 -5.69 1.60
N SER A 193 -8.49 -5.28 0.94
CA SER A 193 -9.54 -4.44 1.53
C SER A 193 -10.26 -5.14 2.69
N ASP A 194 -10.56 -6.44 2.57
CA ASP A 194 -11.17 -7.23 3.66
C ASP A 194 -10.25 -7.35 4.87
N ILE A 195 -8.95 -7.49 4.65
CA ILE A 195 -7.95 -7.50 5.73
C ILE A 195 -7.99 -6.18 6.51
N ILE A 196 -8.00 -5.06 5.79
CA ILE A 196 -8.07 -3.72 6.41
C ILE A 196 -9.36 -3.58 7.21
N MET A 197 -10.50 -4.00 6.65
CA MET A 197 -11.79 -3.96 7.34
C MET A 197 -11.79 -4.80 8.62
N GLN A 198 -11.29 -6.04 8.56
CA GLN A 198 -11.18 -6.92 9.72
C GLN A 198 -10.29 -6.32 10.82
N PHE A 199 -9.15 -5.74 10.44
CA PHE A 199 -8.24 -5.08 11.37
C PHE A 199 -8.92 -3.90 12.07
N LEU A 200 -9.58 -3.01 11.32
CA LEU A 200 -10.27 -1.86 11.85
C LEU A 200 -11.43 -2.25 12.77
N GLU A 201 -12.24 -3.23 12.37
CA GLU A 201 -13.33 -3.75 13.20
C GLU A 201 -12.84 -4.34 14.53
N LYS A 202 -11.67 -4.99 14.52
CA LYS A 202 -11.06 -5.53 15.72
C LYS A 202 -10.49 -4.44 16.62
N LYS A 203 -9.81 -3.43 16.04
CA LYS A 203 -9.17 -2.34 16.80
C LYS A 203 -10.16 -1.34 17.38
N LYS A 204 -11.24 -1.02 16.69
CA LYS A 204 -12.26 -0.01 17.04
C LYS A 204 -11.75 1.42 17.08
N VAL A 205 -10.53 1.64 17.56
CA VAL A 205 -9.83 2.93 17.55
C VAL A 205 -8.41 2.70 17.07
N VAL A 206 -7.96 3.56 16.17
CA VAL A 206 -6.59 3.54 15.62
C VAL A 206 -5.94 4.91 15.76
N SER A 207 -4.65 4.92 16.10
CA SER A 207 -3.84 6.13 16.21
C SER A 207 -2.48 5.91 15.57
N TYR A 208 -2.16 6.75 14.60
CA TYR A 208 -0.92 6.69 13.84
C TYR A 208 -0.16 8.03 13.83
N GLN A 209 -0.43 8.89 14.80
CA GLN A 209 0.26 10.17 14.92
C GLN A 209 1.77 9.99 15.06
N GLY A 210 2.52 10.68 14.19
CA GLY A 210 3.98 10.66 14.22
C GLY A 210 4.62 9.34 13.76
N VAL A 211 3.85 8.40 13.23
CA VAL A 211 4.38 7.16 12.66
C VAL A 211 5.10 7.48 11.35
N SER A 212 6.42 7.23 11.32
CA SER A 212 7.25 7.24 10.11
C SER A 212 8.20 6.06 10.16
N ARG A 213 8.18 5.23 9.14
CA ARG A 213 8.97 4.00 9.07
C ARG A 213 10.00 4.01 7.95
N GLN A 214 10.04 5.10 7.19
CA GLN A 214 10.98 5.29 6.09
C GLN A 214 11.80 6.55 6.31
N LYS A 215 13.11 6.45 6.06
CA LYS A 215 14.00 7.60 5.97
C LYS A 215 14.70 7.58 4.62
N ILE A 216 14.40 8.57 3.80
CA ILE A 216 15.08 8.77 2.52
C ILE A 216 16.20 9.78 2.77
N ARG A 217 17.44 9.41 2.44
CA ARG A 217 18.62 10.25 2.61
C ARG A 217 19.31 10.45 1.25
N PRO A 218 19.66 11.69 0.89
CA PRO A 218 20.66 11.89 -0.14
C PRO A 218 22.00 11.29 0.34
N LEU A 219 22.91 11.01 -0.57
CA LEU A 219 24.31 10.76 -0.22
C LEU A 219 24.90 12.03 0.41
N GLU A 220 25.55 11.87 1.58
CA GLU A 220 26.45 12.87 2.15
C GLU A 220 27.78 12.83 1.43
#